data_27449bd3b13a323d6e43d11cf58cea51
#
_entry.id   27449bd3b13a323d6e43d11cf58cea51
#
_cell.length_a   1.000
_cell.length_b   1.000
_cell.length_c   1.000
_cell.angle_alpha   90.00
_cell.angle_beta   90.00
_cell.angle_gamma   90.00
#
_symmetry.space_group_name_H-M   'P 1'
#
loop_
_entity.id
_entity.type
_entity.pdbx_description
1 polymer ?
#
loop_
_entity_poly.entity_id
_entity_poly.type
_entity_poly.pdbx_seq_one_letter_code
_entity_poly.pdbx_strand_id
1 'polypeptide(L)'
;MFVNWDRGSYYDDVLCFNMQQLIDMKVDSKEAFSLVMTHETCHRVLQNTQFYGPNNGAWEQELCCDYFMGVRAGLWNMDVSKVAMGLITTPGSQTHPEGTLRALFIRYGKYHVKEVQQQGIPLTIQNLITEFDKYRLQILPDIQKEQRKYFRF
;
A
#
# COMPACT_ATOMS: atom_id res chain seq x y z
N MET A 1 8.64 4.07 6.84
CA MET A 1 8.82 3.72 5.46
C MET A 1 9.99 4.45 4.85
N PHE A 2 10.50 4.01 3.72
CA PHE A 2 11.73 4.52 3.11
C PHE A 2 11.54 5.76 2.24
N VAL A 3 10.35 6.36 2.28
CA VAL A 3 10.04 7.59 1.55
C VAL A 3 9.32 8.55 2.47
N ASN A 4 9.71 9.81 2.43
CA ASN A 4 9.06 10.88 3.15
C ASN A 4 8.50 11.90 2.17
N TRP A 5 7.29 12.38 2.45
CA TRP A 5 6.73 13.54 1.81
C TRP A 5 7.18 14.78 2.57
N ASP A 6 7.87 15.67 1.88
CA ASP A 6 8.22 16.98 2.39
C ASP A 6 7.50 18.03 1.55
N ARG A 7 6.88 18.99 2.20
CA ARG A 7 6.38 20.19 1.52
C ARG A 7 7.56 21.12 1.30
N GLY A 8 8.13 21.07 0.10
CA GLY A 8 8.99 22.11 -0.38
C GLY A 8 8.26 23.45 -0.38
N SER A 9 8.93 24.53 -0.68
CA SER A 9 8.38 25.89 -0.60
C SER A 9 6.98 26.02 -1.22
N TYR A 10 6.05 26.42 -0.44
CA TYR A 10 4.72 26.98 -0.68
C TYR A 10 3.66 26.20 -1.46
N TYR A 11 3.97 25.40 -2.49
CA TYR A 11 2.91 24.82 -3.35
C TYR A 11 3.20 23.40 -3.83
N ASP A 12 4.41 22.90 -3.66
CA ASP A 12 4.77 21.60 -4.21
C ASP A 12 5.06 20.58 -3.10
N ASP A 13 4.37 19.46 -3.16
CA ASP A 13 4.74 18.30 -2.37
C ASP A 13 5.97 17.64 -3.00
N VAL A 14 7.00 17.50 -2.22
CA VAL A 14 8.26 16.87 -2.64
C VAL A 14 8.31 15.45 -2.09
N LEU A 15 8.55 14.51 -2.98
CA LEU A 15 8.76 13.11 -2.63
C LEU A 15 10.26 12.87 -2.45
N CYS A 16 10.68 12.66 -1.21
CA CYS A 16 12.08 12.42 -0.87
C CYS A 16 12.32 10.93 -0.67
N PHE A 17 13.37 10.38 -1.31
CA PHE A 17 13.75 8.99 -1.19
C PHE A 17 15.00 8.81 -0.36
N ASN A 18 14.99 7.86 0.55
CA ASN A 18 16.20 7.38 1.20
C ASN A 18 16.83 6.30 0.32
N MET A 19 17.91 6.67 -0.38
CA MET A 19 18.57 5.76 -1.33
C MET A 19 19.11 4.51 -0.65
N GLN A 20 19.62 4.61 0.57
CA GLN A 20 20.14 3.45 1.29
C GLN A 20 19.04 2.46 1.61
N GLN A 21 17.86 2.94 2.03
CA GLN A 21 16.72 2.07 2.28
C GLN A 21 16.25 1.37 1.00
N LEU A 22 16.23 2.07 -0.13
CA LEU A 22 15.88 1.45 -1.41
C LEU A 22 16.84 0.33 -1.79
N ILE A 23 18.14 0.53 -1.57
CA ILE A 23 19.16 -0.48 -1.80
C ILE A 23 18.95 -1.68 -0.87
N ASP A 24 18.77 -1.44 0.42
CA ASP A 24 18.58 -2.48 1.44
C ASP A 24 17.32 -3.32 1.18
N MET A 25 16.29 -2.72 0.64
CA MET A 25 15.05 -3.40 0.25
C MET A 25 15.09 -3.99 -1.16
N LYS A 26 16.25 -3.95 -1.83
CA LYS A 26 16.46 -4.49 -3.19
C LYS A 26 15.50 -3.92 -4.23
N VAL A 27 15.19 -2.63 -4.11
CA VAL A 27 14.48 -1.88 -5.15
C VAL A 27 15.50 -1.51 -6.22
N ASP A 28 15.83 -2.48 -7.07
CA ASP A 28 16.95 -2.43 -8.01
C ASP A 28 16.51 -2.39 -9.48
N SER A 29 15.22 -2.21 -9.73
CA SER A 29 14.67 -2.15 -11.09
C SER A 29 13.71 -0.98 -11.25
N LYS A 30 13.51 -0.57 -12.50
CA LYS A 30 12.51 0.45 -12.84
C LYS A 30 11.10 0.02 -12.42
N GLU A 31 10.78 -1.26 -12.57
CA GLU A 31 9.48 -1.81 -12.17
C GLU A 31 9.28 -1.74 -10.66
N ALA A 32 10.26 -2.22 -9.89
CA ALA A 32 10.18 -2.16 -8.43
C ALA A 32 10.09 -0.71 -7.94
N PHE A 33 10.87 0.19 -8.50
CA PHE A 33 10.80 1.62 -8.18
C PHE A 33 9.45 2.23 -8.54
N SER A 34 8.89 1.89 -9.70
CA SER A 34 7.57 2.34 -10.13
C SER A 34 6.46 1.88 -9.17
N LEU A 35 6.56 0.67 -8.64
CA LEU A 35 5.61 0.16 -7.65
C LEU A 35 5.72 0.92 -6.32
N VAL A 36 6.93 1.18 -5.85
CA VAL A 36 7.17 2.00 -4.67
C VAL A 36 6.60 3.42 -4.86
N MET A 37 6.83 4.01 -6.02
CA MET A 37 6.25 5.31 -6.39
C MET A 37 4.73 5.30 -6.34
N THR A 38 4.11 4.23 -6.80
CA THR A 38 2.65 4.08 -6.75
C THR A 38 2.15 4.07 -5.31
N HIS A 39 2.81 3.31 -4.44
CA HIS A 39 2.47 3.26 -3.03
C HIS A 39 2.53 4.65 -2.38
N GLU A 40 3.64 5.35 -2.57
CA GLU A 40 3.84 6.67 -1.96
C GLU A 40 2.91 7.74 -2.53
N THR A 41 2.67 7.70 -3.84
CA THR A 41 1.69 8.60 -4.47
C THR A 41 0.27 8.32 -3.96
N CYS A 42 -0.05 7.06 -3.69
CA CYS A 42 -1.33 6.69 -3.12
C CYS A 42 -1.60 7.37 -1.78
N HIS A 43 -0.60 7.47 -0.90
CA HIS A 43 -0.76 8.23 0.35
C HIS A 43 -1.27 9.65 0.08
N ARG A 44 -0.71 10.31 -0.92
CA ARG A 44 -1.13 11.66 -1.28
C ARG A 44 -2.54 11.71 -1.87
N VAL A 45 -2.87 10.77 -2.74
CA VAL A 45 -4.21 10.66 -3.32
C VAL A 45 -5.26 10.43 -2.23
N LEU A 46 -4.98 9.52 -1.30
CA LEU A 46 -5.89 9.20 -0.21
C LEU A 46 -6.11 10.38 0.74
N GLN A 47 -5.10 11.22 0.97
CA GLN A 47 -5.26 12.45 1.78
C GLN A 47 -6.31 13.41 1.23
N ASN A 48 -6.59 13.37 -0.06
CA ASN A 48 -7.57 14.20 -0.73
C ASN A 48 -8.96 13.53 -0.84
N THR A 49 -9.10 12.33 -0.29
CA THR A 49 -10.37 11.59 -0.27
C THR A 49 -10.92 11.56 1.16
N GLN A 50 -12.22 11.28 1.31
CA GLN A 50 -12.84 11.08 2.62
C GLN A 50 -12.44 9.73 3.27
N PHE A 51 -11.63 8.93 2.60
CA PHE A 51 -11.12 7.67 3.14
C PHE A 51 -10.36 7.87 4.45
N TYR A 52 -9.68 9.00 4.60
CA TYR A 52 -8.98 9.37 5.83
C TYR A 52 -9.86 10.12 6.81
N GLY A 53 -11.07 9.68 6.99
CA GLY A 53 -11.83 10.09 8.16
C GLY A 53 -11.11 9.66 9.46
N PRO A 54 -11.53 10.19 10.60
CA PRO A 54 -10.86 10.00 11.89
C PRO A 54 -10.73 8.53 12.35
N ASN A 55 -11.41 7.62 11.67
CA ASN A 55 -11.44 6.19 12.02
C ASN A 55 -10.45 5.33 11.25
N ASN A 56 -9.76 5.87 10.25
CA ASN A 56 -8.79 5.13 9.47
C ASN A 56 -7.38 5.34 10.04
N GLY A 57 -6.87 4.32 10.69
CA GLY A 57 -5.54 4.35 11.28
C GLY A 57 -4.41 4.25 10.26
N ALA A 58 -3.17 4.36 10.73
CA ALA A 58 -1.99 4.30 9.88
C ALA A 58 -1.87 2.97 9.13
N TRP A 59 -2.27 1.86 9.76
CA TRP A 59 -2.24 0.53 9.16
C TRP A 59 -3.17 0.41 7.96
N GLU A 60 -4.39 0.92 8.06
CA GLU A 60 -5.36 0.91 6.96
C GLU A 60 -4.85 1.72 5.77
N GLN A 61 -4.19 2.84 6.02
CA GLN A 61 -3.58 3.65 4.97
C GLN A 61 -2.48 2.89 4.24
N GLU A 62 -1.57 2.28 4.98
CA GLU A 62 -0.47 1.49 4.41
C GLU A 62 -0.99 0.32 3.59
N LEU A 63 -1.95 -0.43 4.13
CA LEU A 63 -2.53 -1.58 3.43
C LEU A 63 -3.32 -1.16 2.18
N CYS A 64 -3.99 -0.02 2.20
CA CYS A 64 -4.66 0.52 1.02
C CYS A 64 -3.65 0.90 -0.06
N CYS A 65 -2.55 1.55 0.31
CA CYS A 65 -1.48 1.89 -0.63
C CYS A 65 -0.80 0.64 -1.20
N ASP A 66 -0.63 -0.40 -0.40
CA ASP A 66 -0.13 -1.70 -0.87
C ASP A 66 -1.10 -2.38 -1.84
N TYR A 67 -2.40 -2.30 -1.56
CA TYR A 67 -3.43 -2.77 -2.49
C TYR A 67 -3.38 -2.04 -3.83
N PHE A 68 -3.27 -0.72 -3.84
CA PHE A 68 -3.13 0.08 -5.06
C PHE A 68 -1.84 -0.23 -5.82
N MET A 69 -0.74 -0.49 -5.13
CA MET A 69 0.49 -0.99 -5.75
C MET A 69 0.23 -2.30 -6.50
N GLY A 70 -0.47 -3.22 -5.87
CA GLY A 70 -0.89 -4.48 -6.47
C GLY A 70 -1.80 -4.28 -7.68
N VAL A 71 -2.81 -3.40 -7.58
CA VAL A 71 -3.71 -3.06 -8.69
C VAL A 71 -2.92 -2.58 -9.91
N ARG A 72 -1.97 -1.68 -9.72
CA ARG A 72 -1.11 -1.24 -10.81
C ARG A 72 -0.33 -2.39 -11.43
N ALA A 73 0.26 -3.24 -10.59
CA ALA A 73 0.99 -4.41 -11.07
C ALA A 73 0.10 -5.36 -11.88
N GLY A 74 -1.15 -5.54 -11.47
CA GLY A 74 -2.13 -6.34 -12.22
C GLY A 74 -2.51 -5.73 -13.56
N LEU A 75 -2.69 -4.41 -13.61
CA LEU A 75 -3.06 -3.69 -14.83
C LEU A 75 -1.93 -3.69 -15.88
N TRP A 76 -0.69 -3.57 -15.46
CA TRP A 76 0.49 -3.55 -16.34
C TRP A 76 1.25 -4.86 -16.40
N ASN A 77 0.72 -5.92 -15.79
CA ASN A 77 1.34 -7.25 -15.73
C ASN A 77 2.78 -7.20 -15.19
N MET A 78 2.98 -6.45 -14.12
CA MET A 78 4.28 -6.30 -13.45
C MET A 78 4.47 -7.38 -12.40
N ASP A 79 5.71 -7.85 -12.24
CA ASP A 79 6.08 -8.78 -11.17
C ASP A 79 6.19 -8.05 -9.83
N VAL A 80 5.49 -8.56 -8.80
CA VAL A 80 5.53 -8.02 -7.43
C VAL A 80 6.36 -8.87 -6.47
N SER A 81 6.91 -9.99 -6.92
CA SER A 81 7.57 -10.96 -6.04
C SER A 81 8.76 -10.37 -5.30
N LYS A 82 9.59 -9.59 -5.95
CA LYS A 82 10.76 -8.95 -5.30
C LYS A 82 10.32 -7.96 -4.20
N VAL A 83 9.36 -7.10 -4.50
CA VAL A 83 8.86 -6.13 -3.53
C VAL A 83 8.18 -6.84 -2.36
N ALA A 84 7.35 -7.83 -2.64
CA ALA A 84 6.69 -8.62 -1.61
C ALA A 84 7.70 -9.38 -0.72
N MET A 85 8.71 -10.00 -1.32
CA MET A 85 9.76 -10.69 -0.56
C MET A 85 10.59 -9.73 0.29
N GLY A 86 10.89 -8.55 -0.20
CA GLY A 86 11.57 -7.52 0.58
C GLY A 86 10.78 -7.05 1.80
N LEU A 87 9.46 -7.10 1.73
CA LEU A 87 8.58 -6.72 2.84
C LEU A 87 8.36 -7.86 3.86
N ILE A 88 8.34 -9.12 3.45
CA ILE A 88 7.97 -10.27 4.31
C ILE A 88 8.78 -10.33 5.60
N THR A 89 10.06 -9.95 5.56
CA THR A 89 10.93 -9.93 6.73
C THR A 89 10.90 -8.62 7.51
N THR A 90 10.14 -7.63 7.05
CA THR A 90 10.05 -6.33 7.71
C THR A 90 9.13 -6.42 8.93
N PRO A 91 9.61 -6.08 10.12
CA PRO A 91 8.76 -6.07 11.30
C PRO A 91 7.73 -4.95 11.21
N GLY A 92 6.59 -5.15 11.85
CA GLY A 92 5.59 -4.12 12.02
C GLY A 92 5.93 -3.12 13.12
N SER A 93 5.13 -2.10 13.22
CA SER A 93 5.17 -1.07 14.26
C SER A 93 3.75 -0.53 14.50
N GLN A 94 3.62 0.45 15.37
CA GLN A 94 2.33 1.14 15.55
C GLN A 94 1.84 1.87 14.29
N THR A 95 2.75 2.26 13.42
CA THR A 95 2.42 3.02 12.20
C THR A 95 2.47 2.20 10.91
N HIS A 96 3.13 1.05 10.93
CA HIS A 96 3.31 0.21 9.75
C HIS A 96 2.93 -1.24 10.04
N PRO A 97 2.13 -1.88 9.17
CA PRO A 97 1.82 -3.30 9.29
C PRO A 97 3.06 -4.17 9.12
N GLU A 98 3.01 -5.39 9.65
CA GLU A 98 4.03 -6.40 9.35
C GLU A 98 4.12 -6.66 7.85
N GLY A 99 5.33 -6.94 7.39
CA GLY A 99 5.60 -7.14 5.96
C GLY A 99 4.83 -8.31 5.34
N THR A 100 4.51 -9.35 6.11
CA THR A 100 3.66 -10.45 5.64
C THR A 100 2.24 -9.99 5.29
N LEU A 101 1.66 -9.13 6.10
CA LEU A 101 0.34 -8.56 5.85
C LEU A 101 0.37 -7.60 4.65
N ARG A 102 1.42 -6.80 4.54
CA ARG A 102 1.64 -5.89 3.42
C ARG A 102 1.76 -6.66 2.09
N ALA A 103 2.57 -7.71 2.08
CA ALA A 103 2.73 -8.58 0.92
C ALA A 103 1.40 -9.23 0.49
N LEU A 104 0.56 -9.60 1.44
CA LEU A 104 -0.77 -10.14 1.17
C LEU A 104 -1.65 -9.14 0.41
N PHE A 105 -1.69 -7.88 0.84
CA PHE A 105 -2.49 -6.84 0.17
C PHE A 105 -1.95 -6.48 -1.22
N ILE A 106 -0.64 -6.47 -1.41
CA ILE A 106 -0.04 -6.29 -2.75
C ILE A 106 -0.51 -7.40 -3.70
N ARG A 107 -0.38 -8.65 -3.27
CA ARG A 107 -0.80 -9.80 -4.08
C ARG A 107 -2.29 -9.79 -4.34
N TYR A 108 -3.08 -9.49 -3.33
CA TYR A 108 -4.53 -9.38 -3.50
C TYR A 108 -4.89 -8.33 -4.56
N GLY A 109 -4.33 -7.13 -4.47
CA GLY A 109 -4.59 -6.08 -5.46
C GLY A 109 -4.24 -6.51 -6.88
N LYS A 110 -3.12 -7.21 -7.05
CA LYS A 110 -2.69 -7.69 -8.36
C LYS A 110 -3.67 -8.65 -9.01
N TYR A 111 -4.19 -9.59 -8.25
CA TYR A 111 -5.10 -10.61 -8.80
C TYR A 111 -6.55 -10.13 -8.83
N HIS A 112 -6.98 -9.40 -7.84
CA HIS A 112 -8.37 -8.94 -7.71
C HIS A 112 -8.76 -7.91 -8.77
N VAL A 113 -7.84 -7.09 -9.24
CA VAL A 113 -8.15 -6.08 -10.27
C VAL A 113 -8.71 -6.70 -11.55
N LYS A 114 -8.30 -7.92 -11.89
CA LYS A 114 -8.83 -8.64 -13.05
C LYS A 114 -10.30 -9.02 -12.86
N GLU A 115 -10.67 -9.43 -11.65
CA GLU A 115 -12.06 -9.71 -11.30
C GLU A 115 -12.91 -8.44 -11.35
N VAL A 116 -12.40 -7.33 -10.83
CA VAL A 116 -13.05 -6.02 -10.89
C VAL A 116 -13.33 -5.62 -12.34
N GLN A 117 -12.36 -5.80 -13.23
CA GLN A 117 -12.52 -5.55 -14.66
C GLN A 117 -13.56 -6.48 -15.31
N GLN A 118 -13.53 -7.76 -14.99
CA GLN A 118 -14.50 -8.75 -15.53
C GLN A 118 -15.93 -8.46 -15.07
N GLN A 119 -16.11 -7.93 -13.89
CA GLN A 119 -17.42 -7.51 -13.38
C GLN A 119 -17.90 -6.19 -13.97
N GLY A 120 -17.10 -5.53 -14.81
CA GLY A 120 -17.45 -4.26 -15.43
C GLY A 120 -17.46 -3.07 -14.47
N ILE A 121 -16.82 -3.21 -13.31
CA ILE A 121 -16.71 -2.12 -12.33
C ILE A 121 -15.68 -1.11 -12.85
N PRO A 122 -16.04 0.17 -13.02
CA PRO A 122 -15.09 1.20 -13.42
C PRO A 122 -13.92 1.31 -12.45
N LEU A 123 -12.69 1.41 -12.97
CA LEU A 123 -11.47 1.52 -12.17
C LEU A 123 -11.26 2.96 -11.69
N THR A 124 -12.19 3.45 -10.89
CA THR A 124 -12.05 4.74 -10.19
C THR A 124 -11.36 4.53 -8.84
N ILE A 125 -10.75 5.57 -8.32
CA ILE A 125 -10.16 5.55 -6.97
C ILE A 125 -11.19 5.13 -5.94
N GLN A 126 -12.40 5.69 -6.00
CA GLN A 126 -13.46 5.38 -5.05
C GLN A 126 -13.91 3.91 -5.12
N ASN A 127 -14.06 3.36 -6.31
CA ASN A 127 -14.43 1.95 -6.48
C ASN A 127 -13.32 1.01 -5.98
N LEU A 128 -12.07 1.35 -6.23
CA LEU A 128 -10.93 0.57 -5.74
C LEU A 128 -10.82 0.63 -4.21
N ILE A 129 -11.07 1.78 -3.60
CA ILE A 129 -11.15 1.90 -2.14
C ILE A 129 -12.28 1.01 -1.59
N THR A 130 -13.42 0.99 -2.23
CA THR A 130 -14.56 0.13 -1.84
C THR A 130 -14.18 -1.35 -1.92
N GLU A 131 -13.50 -1.77 -2.97
CA GLU A 131 -13.02 -3.16 -3.12
C GLU A 131 -11.94 -3.51 -2.07
N PHE A 132 -11.03 -2.58 -1.79
CA PHE A 132 -10.08 -2.73 -0.69
C PHE A 132 -10.79 -2.93 0.66
N ASP A 133 -11.79 -2.11 0.96
CA ASP A 133 -12.53 -2.19 2.22
C ASP A 133 -13.29 -3.51 2.38
N LYS A 134 -13.87 -4.04 1.33
CA LYS A 134 -14.50 -5.36 1.37
C LYS A 134 -13.51 -6.44 1.83
N TYR A 135 -12.32 -6.45 1.26
CA TYR A 135 -11.31 -7.42 1.62
C TYR A 135 -10.75 -7.18 3.03
N ARG A 136 -10.46 -5.94 3.38
CA ARG A 136 -10.01 -5.57 4.71
C ARG A 136 -10.97 -6.05 5.80
N LEU A 137 -12.27 -5.85 5.60
CA LEU A 137 -13.30 -6.29 6.54
C LEU A 137 -13.38 -7.82 6.62
N GLN A 138 -13.19 -8.51 5.51
CA GLN A 138 -13.18 -9.96 5.46
C GLN A 138 -12.05 -10.56 6.31
N ILE A 139 -10.88 -9.95 6.35
CA ILE A 139 -9.71 -10.41 7.12
C ILE A 139 -9.44 -9.56 8.37
N LEU A 140 -10.41 -8.76 8.80
CA LEU A 140 -10.25 -7.86 9.94
C LEU A 140 -9.77 -8.57 11.22
N PRO A 141 -10.25 -9.78 11.56
CA PRO A 141 -9.73 -10.51 12.74
C PRO A 141 -8.23 -10.78 12.67
N ASP A 142 -7.70 -11.11 11.50
CA ASP A 142 -6.27 -11.36 11.30
C ASP A 142 -5.47 -10.06 11.42
N ILE A 143 -5.96 -8.98 10.85
CA ILE A 143 -5.35 -7.65 11.00
C ILE A 143 -5.29 -7.25 12.47
N GLN A 144 -6.37 -7.40 13.20
CA GLN A 144 -6.44 -7.06 14.62
C GLN A 144 -5.52 -7.93 15.47
N LYS A 145 -5.38 -9.21 15.12
CA LYS A 145 -4.45 -10.12 15.79
C LYS A 145 -3.00 -9.61 15.66
N GLU A 146 -2.60 -9.19 14.47
CA GLU A 146 -1.28 -8.63 14.24
C GLU A 146 -1.10 -7.29 14.97
N GLN A 147 -2.10 -6.40 14.93
CA GLN A 147 -2.06 -5.12 15.63
C GLN A 147 -1.84 -5.25 17.13
N ARG A 148 -2.41 -6.27 17.78
CA ARG A 148 -2.25 -6.50 19.23
C ARG A 148 -0.81 -6.68 19.66
N LYS A 149 0.09 -7.04 18.76
CA LYS A 149 1.52 -7.17 19.08
C LYS A 149 2.19 -5.81 19.33
N TYR A 150 1.62 -4.74 18.79
CA TYR A 150 2.21 -3.39 18.80
C TYR A 150 1.40 -2.37 19.58
N PHE A 151 0.14 -2.66 19.83
CA PHE A 151 -0.75 -1.80 20.59
C PHE A 151 -1.09 -2.43 21.94
N ARG A 152 -1.04 -1.63 23.00
CA ARG A 152 -1.57 -2.01 24.30
C ARG A 152 -3.05 -1.66 24.34
N PHE A 153 -3.85 -2.66 24.51
CA PHE A 153 -5.29 -2.51 24.70
C PHE A 153 -5.64 -2.71 26.18
#